data_e1453a1c8b04ca42b048c371bb1ee9c4
#
_entry.id   e1453a1c8b04ca42b048c371bb1ee9c4
#
_cell.length_a   1.000
_cell.length_b   1.000
_cell.length_c   1.000
_cell.angle_alpha   90.00
_cell.angle_beta   90.00
_cell.angle_gamma   90.00
#
_symmetry.space_group_name_H-M   'P 1'
#
loop_
_entity.id
_entity.type
_entity.pdbx_description
1 polymer ?
#
loop_
_entity_poly.entity_id
_entity_poly.type
_entity_poly.pdbx_seq_one_letter_code
_entity_poly.pdbx_strand_id
1 'polypeptide(L)'
;MKIVAVPIDIIVVFNRREPAKPFKFKYTDEDGDVHEIKIDKILSIREHVSAGVQTFMFDCQSTKNGSQYRYEINYNPKSMRWILYKI
;
A
#
# COMPACT_ATOMS: atom_id res chain seq x y z
N MET A 1 4.16 12.18 6.83
CA MET A 1 3.11 11.45 6.08
C MET A 1 1.74 11.79 6.67
N LYS A 2 0.80 12.05 5.79
CA LYS A 2 -0.59 12.35 6.16
C LYS A 2 -1.42 11.08 6.10
N ILE A 3 -2.29 10.86 7.08
CA ILE A 3 -3.26 9.74 7.07
C ILE A 3 -4.37 10.08 6.08
N VAL A 4 -4.57 9.22 5.10
CA VAL A 4 -5.65 9.36 4.10
C VAL A 4 -6.63 8.19 4.13
N ALA A 5 -6.19 7.00 4.48
CA ALA A 5 -7.02 5.80 4.69
C ALA A 5 -8.04 5.57 3.57
N VAL A 6 -7.58 5.59 2.31
CA VAL A 6 -8.45 5.44 1.14
C VAL A 6 -8.30 4.06 0.50
N PRO A 7 -9.38 3.45 0.00
CA PRO A 7 -9.28 2.22 -0.79
C PRO A 7 -8.53 2.46 -2.10
N ILE A 8 -7.82 1.44 -2.55
CA ILE A 8 -7.00 1.52 -3.76
C ILE A 8 -7.27 0.35 -4.69
N ASP A 9 -7.03 0.58 -5.97
CA ASP A 9 -6.94 -0.48 -6.98
C ASP A 9 -5.48 -0.85 -7.11
N ILE A 10 -5.14 -2.11 -6.88
CA ILE A 10 -3.75 -2.54 -6.78
C ILE A 10 -3.45 -3.78 -7.62
N ILE A 11 -2.25 -3.82 -8.18
CA ILE A 11 -1.69 -4.99 -8.80
C ILE A 11 -0.69 -5.61 -7.82
N VAL A 12 -0.90 -6.87 -7.48
CA VAL A 12 -0.10 -7.62 -6.51
C VAL A 12 0.42 -8.88 -7.17
N VAL A 13 1.69 -9.18 -6.92
CA VAL A 13 2.32 -10.42 -7.37
C VAL A 13 2.40 -11.38 -6.20
N PHE A 14 1.87 -12.59 -6.39
CA PHE A 14 2.01 -13.68 -5.44
C PHE A 14 3.04 -14.68 -5.98
N ASN A 15 3.98 -15.07 -5.14
CA ASN A 15 4.98 -16.07 -5.50
C ASN A 15 5.15 -17.09 -4.36
N ARG A 16 5.98 -18.11 -4.59
CA ARG A 16 6.16 -19.21 -3.62
C ARG A 16 6.87 -18.79 -2.34
N ARG A 17 7.66 -17.72 -2.38
CA ARG A 17 8.58 -17.35 -1.31
C ARG A 17 8.05 -16.21 -0.45
N GLU A 18 7.17 -15.40 -1.00
CA GLU A 18 6.65 -14.21 -0.37
C GLU A 18 5.13 -14.20 -0.38
N PRO A 19 4.48 -13.77 0.70
CA PRO A 19 3.01 -13.83 0.80
C PRO A 19 2.32 -12.96 -0.25
N ALA A 20 2.83 -11.77 -0.49
CA ALA A 20 2.28 -10.85 -1.48
C ALA A 20 3.29 -9.74 -1.72
N LYS A 21 3.45 -9.35 -2.99
CA LYS A 21 4.32 -8.23 -3.36
C LYS A 21 3.50 -7.20 -4.13
N PRO A 22 3.10 -6.08 -3.51
CA PRO A 22 2.42 -5.02 -4.22
C PRO A 22 3.35 -4.38 -5.25
N PHE A 23 2.82 -4.15 -6.45
CA PHE A 23 3.59 -3.66 -7.59
C PHE A 23 3.26 -2.22 -7.96
N LYS A 24 1.99 -1.93 -8.17
CA LYS A 24 1.50 -0.57 -8.44
C LYS A 24 0.05 -0.42 -8.05
N PHE A 25 -0.38 0.80 -7.80
CA PHE A 25 -1.76 1.06 -7.41
C PHE A 25 -2.25 2.41 -7.93
N LYS A 26 -3.56 2.58 -7.88
CA LYS A 26 -4.24 3.83 -8.16
C LYS A 26 -5.08 4.24 -6.96
N TYR A 27 -5.09 5.52 -6.67
CA TYR A 27 -6.01 6.08 -5.69
C TYR A 27 -6.57 7.41 -6.20
N THR A 28 -7.73 7.78 -5.68
CA THR A 28 -8.38 9.05 -5.99
C THR A 28 -8.24 9.97 -4.78
N ASP A 29 -7.74 11.17 -4.99
CA ASP A 29 -7.58 12.14 -3.92
C ASP A 29 -8.89 12.88 -3.60
N GLU A 30 -8.82 13.82 -2.63
CA GLU A 30 -9.97 14.60 -2.18
C GLU A 30 -10.61 15.44 -3.30
N ASP A 31 -9.81 15.86 -4.28
CA ASP A 31 -10.24 16.69 -5.41
C ASP A 31 -10.81 15.85 -6.57
N GLY A 32 -10.81 14.52 -6.43
CA GLY A 32 -11.26 13.62 -7.48
C GLY A 32 -10.21 13.26 -8.51
N ASP A 33 -8.95 13.67 -8.32
CA ASP A 33 -7.86 13.34 -9.21
C ASP A 33 -7.34 11.93 -8.95
N VAL A 34 -7.12 11.19 -10.03
CA VAL A 34 -6.59 9.81 -9.97
C VAL A 34 -5.08 9.84 -10.07
N HIS A 35 -4.42 9.20 -9.10
CA HIS A 35 -2.97 9.05 -9.07
C HIS A 35 -2.60 7.59 -9.26
N GLU A 36 -1.66 7.34 -10.18
CA GLU A 36 -1.08 6.02 -10.38
C GLU A 36 0.35 6.02 -9.82
N ILE A 37 0.61 5.09 -8.90
CA ILE A 37 1.90 4.99 -8.24
C ILE A 37 2.50 3.61 -8.48
N LYS A 38 3.70 3.58 -9.07
CA LYS A 38 4.52 2.38 -9.15
C LYS A 38 5.36 2.29 -7.89
N ILE A 39 5.29 1.14 -7.22
CA ILE A 39 6.04 0.89 -6.00
C ILE A 39 7.47 0.51 -6.37
N ASP A 40 8.42 1.39 -6.11
CA ASP A 40 9.82 1.14 -6.46
C ASP A 40 10.50 0.24 -5.43
N LYS A 41 10.15 0.39 -4.16
CA LYS A 41 10.78 -0.37 -3.08
C LYS A 41 9.83 -0.58 -1.92
N ILE A 42 9.83 -1.80 -1.38
CA ILE A 42 9.18 -2.13 -0.12
C ILE A 42 10.26 -2.12 0.95
N LEU A 43 10.17 -1.18 1.88
CA LEU A 43 11.17 -0.96 2.92
C LEU A 43 11.00 -1.92 4.08
N SER A 44 9.76 -2.20 4.47
CA SER A 44 9.45 -3.15 5.52
C SER A 44 8.02 -3.65 5.40
N ILE A 45 7.79 -4.83 5.98
CA ILE A 45 6.45 -5.42 6.10
C ILE A 45 6.25 -5.71 7.58
N ARG A 46 5.18 -5.16 8.16
CA ARG A 46 4.82 -5.38 9.57
C ARG A 46 3.48 -6.08 9.63
N GLU A 47 3.31 -6.93 10.60
CA GLU A 47 2.06 -7.61 10.87
C GLU A 47 1.45 -7.08 12.17
N HIS A 48 0.15 -6.83 12.15
CA HIS A 48 -0.60 -6.41 13.32
C HIS A 48 -1.84 -7.26 13.48
N VAL A 49 -2.06 -7.76 14.70
CA VAL A 49 -3.25 -8.54 15.04
C VAL A 49 -3.96 -7.82 16.19
N SER A 50 -5.23 -7.49 15.97
CA SER A 50 -6.07 -6.84 16.96
C SER A 50 -7.47 -7.45 16.94
N ALA A 51 -7.95 -7.93 18.09
CA ALA A 51 -9.26 -8.57 18.23
C ALA A 51 -9.50 -9.68 17.18
N GLY A 52 -8.44 -10.46 16.87
CA GLY A 52 -8.51 -11.53 15.87
C GLY A 52 -8.44 -11.06 14.42
N VAL A 53 -8.28 -9.77 14.17
CA VAL A 53 -8.14 -9.21 12.82
C VAL A 53 -6.67 -9.01 12.51
N GLN A 54 -6.20 -9.67 11.45
CA GLN A 54 -4.82 -9.58 10.97
C GLN A 54 -4.73 -8.49 9.90
N THR A 55 -3.71 -7.65 10.00
CA THR A 55 -3.41 -6.62 9.01
C THR A 55 -1.91 -6.65 8.70
N PHE A 56 -1.56 -6.59 7.41
CA PHE A 56 -0.18 -6.40 6.97
C PHE A 56 0.01 -4.95 6.56
N MET A 57 1.09 -4.34 7.06
CA MET A 57 1.44 -2.95 6.77
C MET A 57 2.73 -2.92 5.98
N PHE A 58 2.66 -2.39 4.76
CA PHE A 58 3.80 -2.28 3.85
C PHE A 58 4.29 -0.84 3.85
N ASP A 59 5.52 -0.64 4.29
CA ASP A 59 6.19 0.66 4.19
C ASP A 59 6.89 0.69 2.83
N CYS A 60 6.46 1.60 1.97
CA CYS A 60 6.88 1.65 0.57
C CYS A 60 7.55 2.97 0.23
N GLN A 61 8.29 2.95 -0.86
CA GLN A 61 8.97 4.12 -1.39
C GLN A 61 8.83 4.17 -2.91
N SER A 62 8.61 5.35 -3.43
CA SER A 62 8.56 5.63 -4.86
C SER A 62 9.29 6.92 -5.17
N THR A 63 9.57 7.13 -6.45
CA THR A 63 10.24 8.33 -6.95
C THR A 63 9.33 9.03 -7.95
N LYS A 64 9.17 10.34 -7.79
CA LYS A 64 8.44 11.18 -8.73
C LYS A 64 9.25 12.44 -9.01
N ASN A 65 9.52 12.70 -10.31
CA ASN A 65 10.28 13.87 -10.74
C ASN A 65 11.64 14.01 -10.00
N GLY A 66 12.33 12.88 -9.77
CA GLY A 66 13.62 12.85 -9.08
C GLY A 66 13.55 12.92 -7.57
N SER A 67 12.35 13.08 -6.98
CA SER A 67 12.17 13.12 -5.53
C SER A 67 11.59 11.81 -5.02
N GLN A 68 12.19 11.29 -3.96
CA GLN A 68 11.71 10.09 -3.28
C GLN A 68 10.66 10.48 -2.24
N TYR A 69 9.64 9.64 -2.11
CA TYR A 69 8.62 9.80 -1.08
C TYR A 69 8.21 8.43 -0.53
N ARG A 70 7.75 8.43 0.71
CA ARG A 70 7.33 7.22 1.42
C ARG A 70 5.84 7.24 1.66
N TYR A 71 5.27 6.04 1.76
CA TYR A 71 3.86 5.84 2.07
C TYR A 71 3.66 4.47 2.68
N GLU A 72 2.50 4.28 3.28
CA GLU A 72 2.12 3.01 3.90
C GLU A 72 0.85 2.48 3.25
N ILE A 73 0.90 1.21 2.84
CA ILE A 73 -0.25 0.46 2.31
C ILE A 73 -0.60 -0.63 3.31
N ASN A 74 -1.87 -0.77 3.63
CA ASN A 74 -2.37 -1.80 4.53
C ASN A 74 -3.19 -2.82 3.77
N TYR A 75 -2.99 -4.10 4.10
CA TYR A 75 -3.71 -5.22 3.52
C TYR A 75 -4.38 -6.04 4.62
N ASN A 76 -5.69 -6.28 4.48
CA ASN A 76 -6.45 -7.17 5.33
C ASN A 76 -6.72 -8.47 4.56
N PRO A 77 -6.06 -9.60 4.90
CA PRO A 77 -6.22 -10.85 4.14
C PRO A 77 -7.61 -11.46 4.26
N LYS A 78 -8.32 -11.22 5.34
CA LYS A 78 -9.67 -11.76 5.55
C LYS A 78 -10.69 -11.13 4.58
N SER A 79 -10.61 -9.83 4.37
CA SER A 79 -11.47 -9.11 3.43
C SER A 79 -10.86 -8.97 2.05
N MET A 80 -9.57 -9.28 1.90
CA MET A 80 -8.76 -9.08 0.69
C MET A 80 -8.76 -7.62 0.25
N ARG A 81 -8.83 -6.68 1.20
CA ARG A 81 -8.86 -5.24 0.92
C ARG A 81 -7.50 -4.61 1.12
N TRP A 82 -7.17 -3.73 0.19
CA TRP A 82 -5.98 -2.90 0.24
C TRP A 82 -6.38 -1.44 0.39
N ILE A 83 -5.68 -0.73 1.26
CA ILE A 83 -5.88 0.71 1.42
C ILE A 83 -4.53 1.43 1.40
N LEU A 84 -4.52 2.66 0.88
CA LEU A 84 -3.43 3.59 1.09
C LEU A 84 -3.69 4.27 2.44
N TYR A 85 -2.88 3.97 3.42
CA TYR A 85 -3.10 4.45 4.79
C TYR A 85 -2.50 5.84 5.02
N LYS A 86 -1.23 6.00 4.64
CA LYS A 86 -0.50 7.28 4.79
C LYS A 86 0.28 7.60 3.53
N ILE A 87 0.34 8.87 3.21
CA ILE A 87 1.19 9.35 2.13
C ILE A 87 1.73 10.77 2.39
#